data_cb87b0ce147a4499656e874c24cda5a5
#
_entry.id   cb87b0ce147a4499656e874c24cda5a5
#
_cell.length_a   1.000
_cell.length_b   1.000
_cell.length_c   1.000
_cell.angle_alpha   90.00
_cell.angle_beta   90.00
_cell.angle_gamma   90.00
#
_symmetry.space_group_name_H-M   'P 1'
#
loop_
_entity.id
_entity.type
_entity.pdbx_description
1 polymer ?
#
loop_
_entity_poly.entity_id
_entity_poly.type
_entity_poly.pdbx_seq_one_letter_code
_entity_poly.pdbx_strand_id
1 'polypeptide(L)'
;MAERQSFSPLVFDDSEILILGTIPSSSSIEKGEYYYHYANYIWDYLAEIFGTARPKSWPEKMAFLQVNHIALWDMYAYSETVGSLDKGLGEFNDLAGFLEKHPTITKVLLNGKKTTQAFYQYQKAGHLLSNSINVYPLPSTSGANTRIPKTTVLLAWKDALS
;
A
#
# COMPACT_ATOMS: atom_id res chain seq x y z
N MET A 1 -10.00 -23.68 -1.68
CA MET A 1 -9.48 -22.42 -1.10
C MET A 1 -8.42 -21.84 -2.01
N ALA A 2 -8.49 -20.55 -2.22
CA ALA A 2 -7.45 -19.83 -2.96
C ALA A 2 -6.48 -19.17 -1.98
N GLU A 3 -5.20 -19.27 -2.29
CA GLU A 3 -4.14 -18.62 -1.54
C GLU A 3 -3.60 -17.45 -2.35
N ARG A 4 -3.42 -16.30 -1.69
CA ARG A 4 -2.80 -15.12 -2.30
C ARG A 4 -1.50 -14.82 -1.60
N GLN A 5 -0.46 -14.54 -2.37
CA GLN A 5 0.85 -14.16 -1.85
C GLN A 5 1.14 -12.71 -2.21
N SER A 6 1.85 -12.02 -1.32
CA SER A 6 2.28 -10.67 -1.61
C SER A 6 3.41 -10.69 -2.65
N PHE A 7 3.54 -9.57 -3.34
CA PHE A 7 4.70 -9.35 -4.20
C PHE A 7 5.94 -9.05 -3.36
N SER A 8 7.11 -9.16 -3.99
CA SER A 8 8.32 -8.55 -3.43
C SER A 8 8.09 -7.05 -3.29
N PRO A 9 8.72 -6.39 -2.31
CA PRO A 9 8.60 -4.94 -2.19
C PRO A 9 9.03 -4.26 -3.48
N LEU A 10 8.25 -3.29 -3.92
CA LEU A 10 8.64 -2.41 -5.02
C LEU A 10 9.29 -1.18 -4.39
N VAL A 11 10.61 -1.10 -4.47
CA VAL A 11 11.38 -0.08 -3.77
C VAL A 11 12.54 0.39 -4.64
N PHE A 12 12.90 1.65 -4.51
CA PHE A 12 14.04 2.27 -5.18
C PHE A 12 15.01 2.78 -4.11
N ASP A 13 16.28 2.96 -4.49
CA ASP A 13 17.33 3.36 -3.54
C ASP A 13 17.02 4.68 -2.83
N ASP A 14 16.29 5.57 -3.50
CA ASP A 14 15.91 6.88 -2.97
C ASP A 14 14.46 6.98 -2.54
N SER A 15 13.77 5.85 -2.34
CA SER A 15 12.40 5.86 -1.84
C SER A 15 12.33 6.48 -0.46
N GLU A 16 11.37 7.39 -0.26
CA GLU A 16 11.18 8.10 1.01
C GLU A 16 9.83 7.77 1.65
N ILE A 17 8.90 7.28 0.85
CA ILE A 17 7.52 7.00 1.24
C ILE A 17 7.20 5.55 0.93
N LEU A 18 6.62 4.83 1.89
CA LEU A 18 6.12 3.48 1.68
C LEU A 18 4.61 3.48 1.80
N ILE A 19 3.92 3.03 0.75
CA ILE A 19 2.49 2.79 0.80
C ILE A 19 2.26 1.30 1.05
N LEU A 20 1.54 0.98 2.11
CA LEU A 20 1.22 -0.41 2.49
C LEU A 20 -0.24 -0.72 2.19
N GLY A 21 -0.46 -1.87 1.58
CA GLY A 21 -1.77 -2.51 1.51
C GLY A 21 -1.84 -3.69 2.45
N THR A 22 -2.96 -4.42 2.41
CA THR A 22 -3.15 -5.64 3.21
C THR A 22 -2.52 -6.84 2.49
N ILE A 23 -3.01 -7.12 1.29
CA ILE A 23 -2.55 -8.17 0.39
C ILE A 23 -3.00 -7.78 -1.03
N PRO A 24 -2.26 -8.14 -2.10
CA PRO A 24 -2.71 -7.84 -3.45
C PRO A 24 -4.06 -8.49 -3.77
N SER A 25 -4.90 -7.82 -4.56
CA SER A 25 -6.12 -8.40 -5.06
C SER A 25 -5.83 -9.55 -6.03
N SER A 26 -6.84 -10.38 -6.31
CA SER A 26 -6.68 -11.48 -7.27
C SER A 26 -6.28 -10.98 -8.65
N SER A 27 -6.87 -9.87 -9.11
CA SER A 27 -6.50 -9.29 -10.42
C SER A 27 -5.07 -8.74 -10.44
N SER A 28 -4.59 -8.17 -9.32
CA SER A 28 -3.20 -7.73 -9.19
C SER A 28 -2.24 -8.89 -9.28
N ILE A 29 -2.53 -10.00 -8.59
CA ILE A 29 -1.69 -11.20 -8.61
C ILE A 29 -1.65 -11.79 -10.04
N GLU A 30 -2.79 -11.87 -10.70
CA GLU A 30 -2.90 -12.40 -12.05
C GLU A 30 -2.04 -11.61 -13.04
N LYS A 31 -2.00 -10.30 -12.89
CA LYS A 31 -1.20 -9.40 -13.75
C LYS A 31 0.23 -9.19 -13.26
N GLY A 32 0.52 -9.47 -12.00
CA GLY A 32 1.81 -9.18 -11.41
C GLY A 32 2.05 -7.70 -11.15
N GLU A 33 0.98 -6.92 -10.95
CA GLU A 33 1.04 -5.47 -10.79
C GLU A 33 0.28 -5.01 -9.55
N TYR A 34 0.90 -4.16 -8.73
CA TYR A 34 0.24 -3.52 -7.61
C TYR A 34 -0.93 -2.65 -8.09
N TYR A 35 -2.05 -2.74 -7.37
CA TYR A 35 -3.22 -1.90 -7.63
C TYR A 35 -3.68 -1.94 -9.08
N TYR A 36 -3.73 -3.14 -9.64
CA TYR A 36 -4.09 -3.33 -11.04
C TYR A 36 -5.57 -3.09 -11.31
N HIS A 37 -6.44 -3.45 -10.35
CA HIS A 37 -7.89 -3.41 -10.58
C HIS A 37 -8.36 -1.99 -10.93
N TYR A 38 -9.14 -1.88 -12.00
CA TYR A 38 -9.60 -0.58 -12.52
C TYR A 38 -10.42 0.23 -11.51
N ALA A 39 -11.07 -0.43 -10.55
CA ALA A 39 -11.85 0.22 -9.51
C ALA A 39 -10.97 0.73 -8.35
N ASN A 40 -9.66 0.60 -8.41
CA ASN A 40 -8.78 1.23 -7.44
C ASN A 40 -8.31 2.57 -7.97
N TYR A 41 -8.61 3.64 -7.25
CA TYR A 41 -8.35 5.01 -7.67
C TYR A 41 -6.98 5.54 -7.23
N ILE A 42 -6.08 4.68 -6.71
CA ILE A 42 -4.79 5.13 -6.20
C ILE A 42 -4.00 5.93 -7.24
N TRP A 43 -3.98 5.44 -8.49
CA TRP A 43 -3.22 6.11 -9.55
C TRP A 43 -3.83 7.46 -9.92
N ASP A 44 -5.16 7.57 -9.86
CA ASP A 44 -5.86 8.84 -10.08
C ASP A 44 -5.54 9.85 -8.99
N TYR A 45 -5.59 9.43 -7.74
CA TYR A 45 -5.31 10.29 -6.59
C TYR A 45 -3.85 10.76 -6.60
N LEU A 46 -2.92 9.84 -6.80
CA LEU A 46 -1.50 10.20 -6.81
C LEU A 46 -1.17 11.14 -7.97
N ALA A 47 -1.71 10.89 -9.16
CA ALA A 47 -1.51 11.78 -10.30
C ALA A 47 -2.01 13.20 -10.02
N GLU A 48 -3.18 13.33 -9.41
CA GLU A 48 -3.73 14.64 -9.06
C GLU A 48 -2.88 15.33 -7.99
N ILE A 49 -2.45 14.60 -6.96
CA ILE A 49 -1.63 15.15 -5.88
C ILE A 49 -0.29 15.68 -6.42
N PHE A 50 0.34 14.94 -7.33
CA PHE A 50 1.63 15.33 -7.89
C PHE A 50 1.53 16.17 -9.16
N GLY A 51 0.30 16.50 -9.60
CA GLY A 51 0.07 17.39 -10.73
C GLY A 51 0.51 16.83 -12.08
N THR A 52 0.34 15.53 -12.30
CA THR A 52 0.73 14.85 -13.53
C THR A 52 -0.44 14.12 -14.16
N ALA A 53 -0.27 13.66 -15.40
CA ALA A 53 -1.21 12.73 -16.02
C ALA A 53 -1.17 11.38 -15.31
N ARG A 54 -2.30 10.69 -15.30
CA ARG A 54 -2.39 9.35 -14.69
C ARG A 54 -1.50 8.37 -15.47
N PRO A 55 -0.58 7.66 -14.78
CA PRO A 55 0.20 6.62 -15.45
C PRO A 55 -0.72 5.46 -15.86
N LYS A 56 -0.55 4.94 -17.06
CA LYS A 56 -1.44 3.92 -17.64
C LYS A 56 -0.83 2.54 -17.67
N SER A 57 0.40 2.44 -18.18
CA SER A 57 1.11 1.17 -18.27
C SER A 57 1.89 0.90 -17.01
N TRP A 58 2.27 -0.37 -16.80
CA TRP A 58 3.10 -0.72 -15.65
C TRP A 58 4.47 -0.01 -15.68
N PRO A 59 5.18 0.05 -16.81
CA PRO A 59 6.41 0.85 -16.88
C PRO A 59 6.21 2.32 -16.51
N GLU A 60 5.10 2.93 -16.95
CA GLU A 60 4.79 4.32 -16.59
C GLU A 60 4.52 4.45 -15.08
N LYS A 61 3.81 3.47 -14.48
CA LYS A 61 3.54 3.45 -13.03
C LYS A 61 4.84 3.33 -12.24
N MET A 62 5.75 2.46 -12.68
CA MET A 62 7.05 2.32 -12.03
C MET A 62 7.88 3.60 -12.12
N ALA A 63 7.93 4.24 -13.28
CA ALA A 63 8.63 5.50 -13.45
C ALA A 63 8.03 6.61 -12.57
N PHE A 64 6.70 6.66 -12.47
CA PHE A 64 5.98 7.60 -11.61
C PHE A 64 6.38 7.42 -10.15
N LEU A 65 6.39 6.17 -9.66
CA LEU A 65 6.76 5.88 -8.27
C LEU A 65 8.22 6.26 -7.99
N GLN A 66 9.11 5.96 -8.92
CA GLN A 66 10.53 6.29 -8.78
C GLN A 66 10.77 7.79 -8.70
N VAL A 67 10.17 8.54 -9.62
CA VAL A 67 10.30 10.01 -9.66
C VAL A 67 9.77 10.66 -8.38
N ASN A 68 8.72 10.10 -7.79
CA ASN A 68 8.08 10.65 -6.60
C ASN A 68 8.55 9.99 -5.30
N HIS A 69 9.57 9.15 -5.36
CA HIS A 69 10.21 8.50 -4.19
C HIS A 69 9.26 7.62 -3.40
N ILE A 70 8.38 6.88 -4.08
CA ILE A 70 7.37 6.04 -3.46
C ILE A 70 7.70 4.57 -3.64
N ALA A 71 7.67 3.82 -2.53
CA ALA A 71 7.74 2.36 -2.51
C ALA A 71 6.36 1.77 -2.22
N LEU A 72 6.12 0.54 -2.67
CA LEU A 72 4.88 -0.19 -2.43
C LEU A 72 5.16 -1.54 -1.81
N TRP A 73 4.34 -1.95 -0.84
CA TRP A 73 4.35 -3.29 -0.28
C TRP A 73 3.02 -3.60 0.40
N ASP A 74 2.94 -4.76 1.05
CA ASP A 74 1.75 -5.21 1.79
C ASP A 74 2.13 -5.71 3.17
N MET A 75 1.14 -5.74 4.09
CA MET A 75 1.35 -6.19 5.46
C MET A 75 1.53 -7.70 5.56
N TYR A 76 0.76 -8.46 4.80
CA TYR A 76 0.78 -9.92 4.90
C TYR A 76 1.53 -10.58 3.76
N ALA A 77 2.30 -11.62 4.09
CA ALA A 77 3.03 -12.41 3.10
C ALA A 77 2.08 -13.27 2.27
N TYR A 78 0.99 -13.75 2.87
CA TYR A 78 -0.04 -14.48 2.15
C TYR A 78 -1.39 -14.40 2.87
N SER A 79 -2.45 -14.75 2.17
CA SER A 79 -3.78 -14.92 2.78
C SER A 79 -4.50 -16.09 2.13
N GLU A 80 -5.43 -16.69 2.87
CA GLU A 80 -6.33 -17.70 2.33
C GLU A 80 -7.69 -17.08 2.06
N THR A 81 -8.30 -17.48 0.95
CA THR A 81 -9.62 -17.03 0.55
C THR A 81 -10.56 -18.21 0.47
N VAL A 82 -11.71 -18.12 1.13
CA VAL A 82 -12.80 -19.10 1.00
C VAL A 82 -13.97 -18.39 0.35
N GLY A 83 -14.25 -18.77 -0.92
CA GLY A 83 -15.22 -18.02 -1.72
C GLY A 83 -14.71 -16.61 -1.99
N SER A 84 -15.49 -15.59 -1.61
CA SER A 84 -15.11 -14.18 -1.74
C SER A 84 -14.57 -13.58 -0.44
N LEU A 85 -14.42 -14.38 0.63
CA LEU A 85 -13.99 -13.91 1.94
C LEU A 85 -12.58 -14.33 2.26
N ASP A 86 -11.80 -13.40 2.82
CA ASP A 86 -10.49 -13.72 3.39
C ASP A 86 -10.70 -14.36 4.76
N LYS A 87 -10.30 -15.61 4.91
CA LYS A 87 -10.55 -16.40 6.12
C LYS A 87 -9.35 -16.52 7.03
N GLY A 88 -8.18 -16.38 6.55
CA GLY A 88 -6.98 -16.48 7.35
C GLY A 88 -5.95 -15.60 6.74
N LEU A 89 -5.55 -14.60 7.48
CA LEU A 89 -4.40 -13.81 7.10
C LEU A 89 -3.21 -14.56 7.66
N GLY A 90 -2.26 -14.85 6.79
CA GLY A 90 -1.07 -15.60 7.15
C GLY A 90 -0.06 -14.75 7.88
N GLU A 91 1.20 -15.10 7.70
CA GLU A 91 2.29 -14.38 8.36
C GLU A 91 2.41 -12.96 7.83
N PHE A 92 2.80 -12.05 8.72
CA PHE A 92 3.19 -10.70 8.32
C PHE A 92 4.47 -10.73 7.50
N ASN A 93 4.56 -9.81 6.53
CA ASN A 93 5.85 -9.47 5.95
C ASN A 93 6.74 -8.82 7.03
N ASP A 94 8.04 -8.96 6.91
CA ASP A 94 8.99 -8.36 7.84
C ASP A 94 9.18 -6.86 7.54
N LEU A 95 8.18 -6.08 7.92
CA LEU A 95 8.16 -4.64 7.70
C LEU A 95 9.31 -3.95 8.44
N ALA A 96 9.53 -4.29 9.69
CA ALA A 96 10.60 -3.68 10.50
C ALA A 96 11.96 -3.89 9.87
N GLY A 97 12.27 -5.13 9.44
CA GLY A 97 13.53 -5.44 8.75
C GLY A 97 13.67 -4.73 7.42
N PHE A 98 12.57 -4.62 6.66
CA PHE A 98 12.55 -3.90 5.39
C PHE A 98 12.92 -2.42 5.61
N LEU A 99 12.32 -1.78 6.60
CA LEU A 99 12.56 -0.36 6.88
C LEU A 99 13.98 -0.11 7.40
N GLU A 100 14.55 -1.06 8.14
CA GLU A 100 15.96 -0.97 8.55
C GLU A 100 16.91 -0.99 7.35
N LYS A 101 16.59 -1.78 6.33
CA LYS A 101 17.37 -1.88 5.10
C LYS A 101 17.18 -0.69 4.16
N HIS A 102 16.12 0.09 4.36
CA HIS A 102 15.78 1.23 3.53
C HIS A 102 15.61 2.49 4.38
N PRO A 103 16.71 3.00 4.98
CA PRO A 103 16.64 4.09 5.95
C PRO A 103 16.21 5.44 5.37
N THR A 104 16.14 5.56 4.04
CA THR A 104 15.62 6.77 3.40
C THR A 104 14.10 6.88 3.52
N ILE A 105 13.40 5.77 3.82
CA ILE A 105 11.95 5.77 4.01
C ILE A 105 11.63 6.32 5.40
N THR A 106 10.90 7.43 5.45
CA THR A 106 10.51 8.11 6.69
C THR A 106 9.00 8.25 6.86
N LYS A 107 8.23 7.97 5.82
CA LYS A 107 6.77 8.00 5.85
C LYS A 107 6.21 6.64 5.46
N VAL A 108 5.27 6.13 6.25
CA VAL A 108 4.53 4.90 5.95
C VAL A 108 3.05 5.26 5.89
N LEU A 109 2.44 5.06 4.75
CA LEU A 109 1.03 5.33 4.50
C LEU A 109 0.25 4.01 4.51
N LEU A 110 -0.72 3.89 5.39
CA LEU A 110 -1.54 2.69 5.54
C LEU A 110 -2.81 2.86 4.71
N ASN A 111 -2.89 2.12 3.62
CA ASN A 111 -4.00 2.24 2.67
C ASN A 111 -5.22 1.45 3.13
N GLY A 112 -6.09 2.12 3.88
CA GLY A 112 -7.36 1.58 4.29
C GLY A 112 -7.42 1.02 5.70
N LYS A 113 -8.63 0.76 6.15
CA LYS A 113 -8.92 0.32 7.52
C LYS A 113 -8.33 -1.05 7.83
N LYS A 114 -8.43 -1.99 6.90
CA LYS A 114 -7.87 -3.34 7.09
C LYS A 114 -6.37 -3.30 7.25
N THR A 115 -5.68 -2.49 6.45
CA THR A 115 -4.24 -2.31 6.55
C THR A 115 -3.87 -1.69 7.89
N THR A 116 -4.62 -0.68 8.33
CA THR A 116 -4.40 -0.03 9.61
C THR A 116 -4.55 -1.01 10.76
N GLN A 117 -5.59 -1.85 10.73
CA GLN A 117 -5.79 -2.88 11.75
C GLN A 117 -4.65 -3.91 11.75
N ALA A 118 -4.21 -4.33 10.57
CA ALA A 118 -3.08 -5.25 10.43
C ALA A 118 -1.80 -4.65 11.01
N PHE A 119 -1.55 -3.38 10.76
CA PHE A 119 -0.39 -2.68 11.29
C PHE A 119 -0.39 -2.64 12.81
N TYR A 120 -1.52 -2.33 13.43
CA TYR A 120 -1.63 -2.31 14.89
C TYR A 120 -1.44 -3.70 15.49
N GLN A 121 -1.95 -4.75 14.85
CA GLN A 121 -1.70 -6.12 15.27
C GLN A 121 -0.21 -6.49 15.17
N TYR A 122 0.45 -6.04 14.12
CA TYR A 122 1.88 -6.22 13.94
C TYR A 122 2.67 -5.58 15.09
N GLN A 123 2.31 -4.36 15.47
CA GLN A 123 2.92 -3.67 16.62
C GLN A 123 2.65 -4.41 17.94
N LYS A 124 1.43 -4.89 18.16
CA LYS A 124 1.09 -5.65 19.36
C LYS A 124 1.90 -6.93 19.49
N ALA A 125 2.30 -7.52 18.37
CA ALA A 125 3.14 -8.70 18.36
C ALA A 125 4.60 -8.40 18.70
N GLY A 126 4.96 -7.15 19.00
CA GLY A 126 6.29 -6.75 19.41
C GLY A 126 7.17 -6.14 18.33
N HIS A 127 6.63 -5.93 17.13
CA HIS A 127 7.38 -5.39 16.00
C HIS A 127 7.24 -3.86 15.98
N LEU A 128 8.13 -3.17 16.68
CA LEU A 128 8.10 -1.72 16.76
C LEU A 128 8.99 -1.10 15.70
N LEU A 129 8.53 0.02 15.14
CA LEU A 129 9.29 0.79 14.17
C LEU A 129 10.10 1.88 14.88
N SER A 130 11.14 2.37 14.21
CA SER A 130 11.91 3.51 14.67
C SER A 130 11.03 4.74 14.86
N ASN A 131 11.33 5.57 15.87
CA ASN A 131 10.63 6.83 16.12
C ASN A 131 10.81 7.86 15.00
N SER A 132 11.79 7.66 14.12
CA SER A 132 12.01 8.54 12.97
C SER A 132 11.00 8.30 11.84
N ILE A 133 10.19 7.24 11.93
CA ILE A 133 9.21 6.90 10.90
C ILE A 133 7.84 7.42 11.33
N ASN A 134 7.22 8.20 10.46
CA ASN A 134 5.87 8.72 10.64
C ASN A 134 4.88 7.79 9.92
N VAL A 135 3.85 7.37 10.65
CA VAL A 135 2.83 6.45 10.13
C VAL A 135 1.50 7.18 9.98
N TYR A 136 0.89 7.07 8.82
CA TYR A 136 -0.36 7.76 8.46
C TYR A 136 -1.43 6.74 8.10
N PRO A 137 -2.40 6.47 8.99
CA PRO A 137 -3.59 5.70 8.61
C PRO A 137 -4.46 6.52 7.66
N LEU A 138 -4.77 5.98 6.50
CA LEU A 138 -5.50 6.70 5.46
C LEU A 138 -6.73 5.91 5.00
N PRO A 139 -7.76 6.60 4.49
CA PRO A 139 -8.89 5.91 3.89
C PRO A 139 -8.46 5.14 2.65
N SER A 140 -9.11 4.01 2.38
CA SER A 140 -8.78 3.14 1.24
C SER A 140 -9.00 3.85 -0.09
N THR A 141 -8.06 3.62 -1.02
CA THR A 141 -8.19 4.09 -2.41
C THR A 141 -9.08 3.18 -3.25
N SER A 142 -9.54 2.06 -2.72
CA SER A 142 -10.42 1.13 -3.43
C SER A 142 -11.77 1.76 -3.76
N GLY A 143 -12.31 1.48 -4.94
CA GLY A 143 -13.65 1.87 -5.33
C GLY A 143 -14.74 1.21 -4.49
N ALA A 144 -14.42 0.15 -3.76
CA ALA A 144 -15.36 -0.48 -2.81
C ALA A 144 -15.55 0.37 -1.55
N ASN A 145 -14.70 1.34 -1.30
CA ASN A 145 -14.83 2.28 -0.18
C ASN A 145 -15.83 3.38 -0.54
N THR A 146 -17.12 3.10 -0.35
CA THR A 146 -18.20 4.02 -0.72
C THR A 146 -18.67 4.91 0.42
N ARG A 147 -18.20 4.66 1.65
CA ARG A 147 -18.62 5.41 2.84
C ARG A 147 -18.00 6.80 2.92
N ILE A 148 -16.83 6.96 2.33
CA ILE A 148 -16.06 8.21 2.39
C ILE A 148 -16.06 8.80 0.98
N PRO A 149 -16.47 10.09 0.82
CA PRO A 149 -16.42 10.73 -0.50
C PRO A 149 -15.01 10.75 -1.08
N LYS A 150 -14.90 10.61 -2.39
CA LYS A 150 -13.59 10.61 -3.08
C LYS A 150 -12.77 11.86 -2.78
N THR A 151 -13.42 13.02 -2.68
CA THR A 151 -12.73 14.28 -2.36
C THR A 151 -12.10 14.22 -0.97
N THR A 152 -12.78 13.60 -0.01
CA THR A 152 -12.24 13.44 1.35
C THR A 152 -11.04 12.50 1.34
N VAL A 153 -11.11 11.38 0.60
CA VAL A 153 -9.99 10.45 0.44
C VAL A 153 -8.80 11.18 -0.17
N LEU A 154 -9.01 11.90 -1.26
CA LEU A 154 -7.97 12.65 -1.94
C LEU A 154 -7.27 13.65 -1.02
N LEU A 155 -8.05 14.41 -0.24
CA LEU A 155 -7.48 15.40 0.69
C LEU A 155 -6.66 14.75 1.80
N ALA A 156 -7.11 13.63 2.34
CA ALA A 156 -6.36 12.91 3.37
C ALA A 156 -5.01 12.43 2.83
N TRP A 157 -4.99 11.88 1.64
CA TRP A 157 -3.75 11.42 0.99
C TRP A 157 -2.84 12.60 0.66
N LYS A 158 -3.40 13.70 0.16
CA LYS A 158 -2.64 14.91 -0.14
C LYS A 158 -1.95 15.46 1.11
N ASP A 159 -2.66 15.53 2.24
CA ASP A 159 -2.08 15.99 3.49
C ASP A 159 -0.92 15.12 3.96
N ALA A 160 -1.07 13.79 3.86
CA ALA A 160 -0.03 12.85 4.26
C ALA A 160 1.21 12.94 3.36
N LEU A 161 1.02 13.29 2.09
CA LEU A 161 2.09 13.39 1.09
C LEU A 161 2.73 14.79 1.01
N SER A 162 2.23 15.72 1.78
CA SER A 162 2.76 17.10 1.83
C SER A 162 4.10 17.18 2.54
#